data_e41e86936117002d17b8f96a15b56945
#
_entry.id   e41e86936117002d17b8f96a15b56945
#
_cell.length_a   1.000
_cell.length_b   1.000
_cell.length_c   1.000
_cell.angle_alpha   90.00
_cell.angle_beta   90.00
_cell.angle_gamma   90.00
#
_symmetry.space_group_name_H-M   'P 1'
#
loop_
_entity.id
_entity.type
_entity.pdbx_description
1 polymer ?
#
loop_
_entity_poly.entity_id
_entity_poly.type
_entity_poly.pdbx_seq_one_letter_code
_entity_poly.pdbx_strand_id
1 'polypeptide(L)'
;ILEGLNSDTPRKVNIDPVTLTIKSIKSHWGDVTADYTEIITLATIRNENLIPVPITKLRYLVEMNGIRIAEGSNNVATIIQPKSDATLTFVTKLDNRMLDEWWVSHIKNGERTKVRIVLQPVIEVGGKELVFTLAEEESEFTTNLLGG
;
A
#
# COMPACT_ATOMS: atom_id res chain seq x y z
N ILE A 1 13.09 3.23 -1.52
CA ILE A 1 11.99 2.47 -2.12
C ILE A 1 10.64 2.79 -1.47
N LEU A 2 10.60 2.98 -0.16
CA LEU A 2 9.37 3.35 0.54
C LEU A 2 9.04 4.84 0.43
N GLU A 3 9.99 5.65 0.04
CA GLU A 3 9.85 7.10 -0.04
C GLU A 3 8.76 7.53 -1.01
N GLY A 4 8.58 6.81 -2.11
CA GLY A 4 7.54 7.08 -3.09
C GLY A 4 6.12 6.87 -2.55
N LEU A 5 5.95 6.12 -1.46
CA LEU A 5 4.68 5.93 -0.78
C LEU A 5 4.38 7.02 0.24
N ASN A 6 5.40 7.77 0.66
CA ASN A 6 5.22 8.82 1.68
C ASN A 6 4.67 10.08 1.04
N SER A 7 3.67 10.68 1.66
CA SER A 7 3.07 11.92 1.19
C SER A 7 2.46 12.69 2.35
N ASP A 8 2.73 14.00 2.40
CA ASP A 8 2.09 14.93 3.32
C ASP A 8 1.18 15.92 2.57
N THR A 9 1.05 15.75 1.25
CA THR A 9 0.19 16.61 0.42
C THR A 9 -1.21 16.02 0.38
N PRO A 10 -2.23 16.73 0.90
CA PRO A 10 -3.61 16.25 0.87
C PRO A 10 -4.11 16.04 -0.55
N ARG A 11 -4.83 14.94 -0.76
CA ARG A 11 -5.39 14.57 -2.06
C ARG A 11 -6.81 14.08 -1.88
N LYS A 12 -7.76 14.67 -2.63
CA LYS A 12 -9.14 14.20 -2.64
C LYS A 12 -9.31 13.02 -3.56
N VAL A 13 -10.07 12.03 -3.09
CA VAL A 13 -10.47 10.87 -3.88
C VAL A 13 -11.98 10.82 -3.90
N ASN A 14 -12.57 10.84 -5.08
CA ASN A 14 -14.01 10.72 -5.26
C ASN A 14 -14.35 9.34 -5.78
N ILE A 15 -15.07 8.58 -4.95
CA ILE A 15 -15.58 7.25 -5.30
C ILE A 15 -17.08 7.31 -5.14
N ASP A 16 -17.78 7.78 -6.15
CA ASP A 16 -19.23 8.01 -6.09
C ASP A 16 -19.96 6.87 -5.37
N PRO A 17 -20.72 7.16 -4.30
CA PRO A 17 -21.13 8.48 -3.79
C PRO A 17 -20.24 9.11 -2.69
N VAL A 18 -19.05 8.60 -2.46
CA VAL A 18 -18.21 8.96 -1.32
C VAL A 18 -17.02 9.80 -1.75
N THR A 19 -16.71 10.86 -0.98
CA THR A 19 -15.49 11.66 -1.16
C THR A 19 -14.64 11.57 0.10
N LEU A 20 -13.37 11.23 -0.09
CA LEU A 20 -12.38 11.13 0.98
C LEU A 20 -11.20 12.03 0.67
N THR A 21 -10.52 12.51 1.71
CA THR A 21 -9.25 13.22 1.56
C THR A 21 -8.15 12.39 2.20
N ILE A 22 -7.17 11.98 1.41
CA ILE A 22 -5.98 11.32 1.92
C ILE A 22 -5.03 12.41 2.39
N LYS A 23 -4.87 12.55 3.70
CA LYS A 23 -4.09 13.65 4.30
C LYS A 23 -2.61 13.35 4.35
N SER A 24 -2.24 12.13 4.68
CA SER A 24 -0.84 11.74 4.74
C SER A 24 -0.69 10.23 4.60
N ILE A 25 0.44 9.80 4.08
CA ILE A 25 0.84 8.40 3.98
C ILE A 25 2.29 8.32 4.44
N LYS A 26 2.56 7.43 5.39
CA LYS A 26 3.92 7.17 5.91
C LYS A 26 4.17 5.68 5.97
N SER A 27 5.27 5.23 5.40
CA SER A 27 5.65 3.82 5.40
C SER A 27 7.02 3.63 6.02
N HIS A 28 7.18 2.52 6.73
CA HIS A 28 8.45 2.13 7.33
C HIS A 28 8.55 0.60 7.37
N TRP A 29 9.76 0.10 7.53
CA TRP A 29 9.99 -1.33 7.68
C TRP A 29 9.53 -1.80 9.06
N GLY A 30 8.83 -2.92 9.09
CA GLY A 30 8.40 -3.59 10.31
C GLY A 30 9.30 -4.77 10.64
N ASP A 31 8.68 -5.87 11.11
CA ASP A 31 9.40 -7.07 11.51
C ASP A 31 10.00 -7.80 10.32
N VAL A 32 11.16 -8.42 10.55
CA VAL A 32 11.80 -9.31 9.59
C VAL A 32 11.92 -10.69 10.25
N THR A 33 11.30 -11.69 9.62
CA THR A 33 11.38 -13.09 10.07
C THR A 33 12.04 -13.94 8.99
N ALA A 34 12.19 -15.24 9.25
CA ALA A 34 12.69 -16.16 8.24
C ALA A 34 11.75 -16.25 7.02
N ASP A 35 10.46 -16.08 7.23
CA ASP A 35 9.44 -16.28 6.20
C ASP A 35 9.00 -15.00 5.50
N TYR A 36 9.00 -13.87 6.21
CA TYR A 36 8.49 -12.62 5.66
C TYR A 36 9.21 -11.38 6.18
N THR A 37 9.09 -10.31 5.42
CA THR A 37 9.52 -8.96 5.79
C THR A 37 8.31 -8.05 5.73
N GLU A 38 8.06 -7.25 6.78
CA GLU A 38 6.91 -6.38 6.84
C GLU A 38 7.22 -4.97 6.38
N ILE A 39 6.24 -4.36 5.68
CA ILE A 39 6.17 -2.92 5.48
C ILE A 39 4.91 -2.44 6.18
N ILE A 40 5.05 -1.46 7.06
CA ILE A 40 3.93 -0.87 7.79
C ILE A 40 3.65 0.50 7.21
N THR A 41 2.41 0.71 6.74
CA THR A 41 1.98 1.98 6.16
C THR A 41 0.85 2.56 6.99
N LEU A 42 1.03 3.81 7.42
CA LEU A 42 0.02 4.58 8.14
C LEU A 42 -0.57 5.63 7.19
N ALA A 43 -1.87 5.57 6.98
CA ALA A 43 -2.58 6.52 6.14
C ALA A 43 -3.62 7.27 6.95
N THR A 44 -3.55 8.59 6.98
CA THR A 44 -4.57 9.42 7.61
C THR A 44 -5.55 9.88 6.57
N ILE A 45 -6.82 9.54 6.75
CA ILE A 45 -7.89 9.78 5.79
C ILE A 45 -9.00 10.56 6.48
N ARG A 46 -9.48 11.61 5.82
CA ARG A 46 -10.62 12.37 6.28
C ARG A 46 -11.88 11.98 5.51
N ASN A 47 -12.96 11.74 6.25
CA ASN A 47 -14.28 11.55 5.67
C ASN A 47 -14.91 12.93 5.42
N GLU A 48 -15.06 13.28 4.15
CA GLU A 48 -15.67 14.58 3.76
C GLU A 48 -17.19 14.50 3.66
N ASN A 49 -17.77 13.35 3.96
CA ASN A 49 -19.21 13.14 3.81
C ASN A 49 -19.97 13.40 5.11
N LEU A 50 -21.28 13.48 4.98
CA LEU A 50 -22.20 13.60 6.13
C LEU A 50 -22.61 12.24 6.71
N ILE A 51 -22.16 11.15 6.10
CA ILE A 51 -22.43 9.80 6.55
C ILE A 51 -21.12 9.14 7.03
N PRO A 52 -21.19 8.18 7.97
CA PRO A 52 -20.03 7.39 8.35
C PRO A 52 -19.54 6.55 7.17
N VAL A 53 -18.23 6.34 7.09
CA VAL A 53 -17.62 5.48 6.05
C VAL A 53 -16.92 4.30 6.73
N PRO A 54 -17.51 3.09 6.67
CA PRO A 54 -16.88 1.90 7.21
C PRO A 54 -15.77 1.39 6.28
N ILE A 55 -14.62 1.10 6.85
CA ILE A 55 -13.51 0.44 6.14
C ILE A 55 -13.47 -1.00 6.65
N THR A 56 -13.62 -1.97 5.77
CA THR A 56 -13.71 -3.39 6.13
C THR A 56 -12.43 -4.17 5.88
N LYS A 57 -11.68 -3.81 4.85
CA LYS A 57 -10.44 -4.49 4.46
C LYS A 57 -9.43 -3.50 3.92
N LEU A 58 -8.16 -3.86 4.06
CA LEU A 58 -7.05 -3.15 3.44
C LEU A 58 -6.30 -4.15 2.55
N ARG A 59 -6.39 -3.98 1.22
CA ARG A 59 -5.77 -4.88 0.24
C ARG A 59 -4.44 -4.32 -0.21
N TYR A 60 -3.46 -5.19 -0.44
CA TYR A 60 -2.14 -4.78 -0.90
C TYR A 60 -1.59 -5.72 -1.97
N LEU A 61 -0.74 -5.15 -2.83
CA LEU A 61 0.01 -5.87 -3.85
C LEU A 61 1.38 -5.24 -3.99
N VAL A 62 2.43 -6.07 -4.03
CA VAL A 62 3.79 -5.63 -4.33
C VAL A 62 4.36 -6.54 -5.42
N GLU A 63 4.82 -5.92 -6.50
CA GLU A 63 5.50 -6.60 -7.60
C GLU A 63 6.89 -6.02 -7.80
N MET A 64 7.86 -6.88 -8.07
CA MET A 64 9.24 -6.50 -8.39
C MET A 64 9.63 -7.22 -9.68
N ASN A 65 9.92 -6.46 -10.74
CA ASN A 65 10.19 -6.99 -12.09
C ASN A 65 9.09 -7.95 -12.58
N GLY A 66 7.83 -7.62 -12.28
CA GLY A 66 6.70 -8.46 -12.63
C GLY A 66 6.50 -9.70 -11.76
N ILE A 67 7.37 -9.92 -10.79
CA ILE A 67 7.25 -11.03 -9.83
C ILE A 67 6.42 -10.54 -8.64
N ARG A 68 5.33 -11.26 -8.35
CA ARG A 68 4.48 -10.93 -7.21
C ARG A 68 5.15 -11.34 -5.90
N ILE A 69 5.66 -10.34 -5.18
CA ILE A 69 6.37 -10.55 -3.92
C ILE A 69 5.39 -10.60 -2.74
N ALA A 70 4.32 -9.83 -2.82
CA ALA A 70 3.31 -9.79 -1.78
C ALA A 70 1.94 -9.51 -2.36
N GLU A 71 0.92 -10.19 -1.86
CA GLU A 71 -0.48 -9.93 -2.16
C GLU A 71 -1.30 -10.42 -0.98
N GLY A 72 -2.23 -9.61 -0.54
CA GLY A 72 -3.09 -10.01 0.57
C GLY A 72 -4.03 -8.93 1.00
N SER A 73 -4.65 -9.16 2.14
CA SER A 73 -5.54 -8.20 2.77
C SER A 73 -5.50 -8.33 4.28
N ASN A 74 -5.74 -7.21 4.94
CA ASN A 74 -5.96 -7.16 6.38
C ASN A 74 -7.43 -6.86 6.62
N ASN A 75 -8.09 -7.63 7.48
CA ASN A 75 -9.45 -7.30 7.91
C ASN A 75 -9.37 -6.20 8.95
N VAL A 76 -10.18 -5.18 8.80
CA VAL A 76 -10.26 -4.07 9.74
C VAL A 76 -11.74 -3.78 10.01
N ALA A 77 -12.00 -3.16 11.15
CA ALA A 77 -13.34 -2.73 11.52
C ALA A 77 -13.27 -1.27 11.96
N THR A 78 -12.90 -0.39 11.03
CA THR A 78 -12.76 1.04 11.30
C THR A 78 -13.87 1.79 10.61
N ILE A 79 -14.54 2.67 11.37
CA ILE A 79 -15.56 3.56 10.83
C ILE A 79 -15.02 4.97 10.92
N ILE A 80 -14.92 5.64 9.77
CA ILE A 80 -14.52 7.05 9.75
C ILE A 80 -15.79 7.87 9.91
N GLN A 81 -15.91 8.56 11.04
CA GLN A 81 -17.09 9.38 11.34
C GLN A 81 -17.18 10.57 10.36
N PRO A 82 -18.41 11.12 10.16
CA PRO A 82 -18.58 12.27 9.26
C PRO A 82 -17.67 13.45 9.64
N LYS A 83 -17.05 14.06 8.64
CA LYS A 83 -16.17 15.23 8.82
C LYS A 83 -15.05 15.01 9.82
N SER A 84 -14.57 13.78 9.93
CA SER A 84 -13.52 13.36 10.87
C SER A 84 -12.40 12.65 10.17
N ASP A 85 -11.25 12.57 10.84
CA ASP A 85 -10.07 11.86 10.37
C ASP A 85 -9.96 10.50 11.05
N ALA A 86 -9.36 9.55 10.36
CA ALA A 86 -8.93 8.29 10.93
C ALA A 86 -7.59 7.87 10.33
N THR A 87 -6.79 7.15 11.12
CA THR A 87 -5.53 6.60 10.65
C THR A 87 -5.69 5.11 10.44
N LEU A 88 -5.44 4.66 9.20
CA LEU A 88 -5.46 3.25 8.83
C LEU A 88 -4.04 2.70 8.84
N THR A 89 -3.87 1.49 9.35
CA THR A 89 -2.59 0.80 9.37
C THR A 89 -2.64 -0.38 8.40
N PHE A 90 -1.79 -0.33 7.37
CA PHE A 90 -1.58 -1.45 6.45
C PHE A 90 -0.36 -2.21 6.91
N VAL A 91 -0.48 -3.53 7.00
CA VAL A 91 0.67 -4.40 7.23
C VAL A 91 0.86 -5.25 5.97
N THR A 92 1.87 -4.91 5.18
CA THR A 92 2.20 -5.63 3.95
C THR A 92 3.31 -6.63 4.26
N LYS A 93 3.06 -7.91 3.99
CA LYS A 93 4.05 -8.96 4.24
C LYS A 93 4.66 -9.41 2.93
N LEU A 94 5.96 -9.13 2.78
CA LEU A 94 6.74 -9.60 1.63
C LEU A 94 7.17 -11.03 1.89
N ASP A 95 6.88 -11.94 0.95
CA ASP A 95 7.29 -13.34 1.06
C ASP A 95 8.78 -13.45 0.75
N ASN A 96 9.59 -13.76 1.76
CA ASN A 96 11.04 -13.85 1.60
C ASN A 96 11.46 -14.92 0.60
N ARG A 97 10.64 -15.95 0.37
CA ARG A 97 10.94 -16.98 -0.64
C ARG A 97 10.88 -16.42 -2.05
N MET A 98 10.02 -15.45 -2.28
CA MET A 98 9.92 -14.79 -3.59
C MET A 98 11.06 -13.82 -3.84
N LEU A 99 11.77 -13.41 -2.79
CA LEU A 99 12.93 -12.53 -2.93
C LEU A 99 14.10 -13.21 -3.62
N ASP A 100 14.25 -14.52 -3.49
CA ASP A 100 15.28 -15.26 -4.22
C ASP A 100 15.04 -15.17 -5.72
N GLU A 101 13.80 -15.37 -6.15
CA GLU A 101 13.39 -15.29 -7.55
C GLU A 101 13.56 -13.88 -8.09
N TRP A 102 13.16 -12.88 -7.31
CA TRP A 102 13.38 -11.49 -7.65
C TRP A 102 14.86 -11.17 -7.80
N TRP A 103 15.72 -11.64 -6.88
CA TRP A 103 17.16 -11.39 -6.91
C TRP A 103 17.78 -11.85 -8.24
N VAL A 104 17.42 -13.03 -8.72
CA VAL A 104 17.87 -13.51 -10.01
C VAL A 104 17.45 -12.55 -11.14
N SER A 105 16.21 -12.08 -11.12
CA SER A 105 15.73 -11.14 -12.13
C SER A 105 16.48 -9.80 -12.06
N HIS A 106 16.78 -9.34 -10.86
CA HIS A 106 17.51 -8.10 -10.63
C HIS A 106 18.91 -8.16 -11.24
N ILE A 107 19.62 -9.25 -11.03
CA ILE A 107 20.96 -9.45 -11.58
C ILE A 107 20.91 -9.59 -13.11
N LYS A 108 19.94 -10.34 -13.65
CA LYS A 108 19.78 -10.50 -15.10
C LYS A 108 19.45 -9.18 -15.80
N ASN A 109 18.80 -8.28 -15.13
CA ASN A 109 18.45 -6.97 -15.66
C ASN A 109 19.52 -5.90 -15.39
N GLY A 110 20.76 -6.29 -15.11
CA GLY A 110 21.86 -5.36 -14.86
C GLY A 110 21.74 -4.63 -13.54
N GLU A 111 21.30 -5.32 -12.50
CA GLU A 111 21.03 -4.79 -11.17
C GLU A 111 19.98 -3.68 -11.17
N ARG A 112 18.93 -3.85 -11.95
CA ARG A 112 17.79 -2.95 -12.02
C ARG A 112 16.50 -3.65 -11.61
N THR A 113 15.68 -2.96 -10.84
CA THR A 113 14.37 -3.48 -10.44
C THR A 113 13.31 -2.40 -10.60
N LYS A 114 12.21 -2.78 -11.25
CA LYS A 114 10.98 -1.99 -11.27
C LYS A 114 10.07 -2.50 -10.18
N VAL A 115 9.65 -1.60 -9.30
CA VAL A 115 8.78 -1.91 -8.17
C VAL A 115 7.42 -1.29 -8.41
N ARG A 116 6.37 -2.07 -8.17
CA ARG A 116 4.99 -1.58 -8.17
C ARG A 116 4.35 -1.96 -6.85
N ILE A 117 3.85 -0.96 -6.13
CA ILE A 117 3.16 -1.14 -4.86
C ILE A 117 1.77 -0.53 -4.98
N VAL A 118 0.75 -1.31 -4.65
CA VAL A 118 -0.64 -0.86 -4.69
C VAL A 118 -1.29 -1.13 -3.34
N LEU A 119 -1.90 -0.09 -2.76
CA LEU A 119 -2.63 -0.17 -1.50
C LEU A 119 -4.08 0.27 -1.74
N GLN A 120 -5.03 -0.61 -1.40
CA GLN A 120 -6.45 -0.40 -1.70
C GLN A 120 -7.34 -0.69 -0.49
N PRO A 121 -7.84 0.35 0.20
CA PRO A 121 -8.91 0.17 1.17
C PRO A 121 -10.21 -0.27 0.49
N VAL A 122 -10.98 -1.12 1.20
CA VAL A 122 -12.33 -1.52 0.80
C VAL A 122 -13.31 -0.89 1.78
N ILE A 123 -14.24 -0.11 1.24
CA ILE A 123 -15.28 0.54 2.03
C ILE A 123 -16.64 -0.10 1.72
N GLU A 124 -17.54 -0.04 2.69
CA GLU A 124 -18.91 -0.55 2.52
C GLU A 124 -19.89 0.59 2.70
N VAL A 125 -20.62 0.92 1.63
CA VAL A 125 -21.63 1.99 1.63
C VAL A 125 -22.89 1.50 0.93
N GLY A 126 -24.04 1.60 1.62
CA GLY A 126 -25.31 1.22 1.05
C GLY A 126 -25.39 -0.25 0.63
N GLY A 127 -24.74 -1.14 1.35
CA GLY A 127 -24.69 -2.57 1.03
C GLY A 127 -23.78 -2.94 -0.12
N LYS A 128 -22.98 -2.01 -0.63
CA LYS A 128 -22.02 -2.22 -1.70
C LYS A 128 -20.60 -2.06 -1.21
N GLU A 129 -19.70 -2.89 -1.71
CA GLU A 129 -18.28 -2.73 -1.50
C GLU A 129 -17.70 -1.83 -2.59
N LEU A 130 -16.95 -0.80 -2.17
CA LEU A 130 -16.24 0.10 -3.07
C LEU A 130 -14.76 -0.02 -2.73
N VAL A 131 -13.93 -0.13 -3.76
CA VAL A 131 -12.48 -0.22 -3.62
C VAL A 131 -11.86 1.03 -4.20
N PHE A 132 -10.97 1.68 -3.44
CA PHE A 132 -10.24 2.82 -3.99
C PHE A 132 -8.74 2.61 -3.83
N THR A 133 -7.97 3.20 -4.73
CA THR A 133 -6.52 3.13 -4.65
C THR A 133 -6.01 4.27 -3.78
N LEU A 134 -5.56 3.93 -2.57
CA LEU A 134 -4.96 4.87 -1.64
C LEU A 134 -3.62 5.34 -2.15
N ALA A 135 -2.81 4.38 -2.63
CA ALA A 135 -1.49 4.63 -3.13
C ALA A 135 -1.18 3.61 -4.22
N GLU A 136 -0.60 4.10 -5.30
CA GLU A 136 -0.02 3.26 -6.34
C GLU A 136 1.30 3.91 -6.72
N GLU A 137 2.39 3.20 -6.50
CA GLU A 137 3.73 3.68 -6.79
C GLU A 137 4.41 2.74 -7.74
N GLU A 138 4.94 3.29 -8.84
CA GLU A 138 5.86 2.60 -9.74
C GLU A 138 7.19 3.32 -9.66
N SER A 139 8.24 2.59 -9.32
CA SER A 139 9.57 3.15 -9.21
C SER A 139 10.60 2.16 -9.71
N GLU A 140 11.80 2.68 -10.00
CA GLU A 140 12.92 1.84 -10.41
C GLU A 140 14.10 2.14 -9.48
N PHE A 141 14.77 1.09 -9.03
CA PHE A 141 16.01 1.28 -8.30
C PHE A 141 17.11 0.41 -8.92
N THR A 142 18.33 0.83 -8.69
CA THR A 142 19.52 0.12 -9.17
C THR A 142 20.48 -0.10 -8.01
N THR A 143 21.27 -1.17 -8.14
CA THR A 143 22.36 -1.44 -7.23
C THR A 143 23.64 -1.62 -8.04
N ASN A 144 24.77 -1.60 -7.37
CA ASN A 144 26.07 -1.84 -8.00
C ASN A 144 26.87 -2.81 -7.13
N LEU A 145 26.23 -3.94 -6.81
CA LEU A 145 26.81 -4.93 -5.90
C LEU A 145 27.85 -5.82 -6.58
N LEU A 146 27.74 -5.98 -7.90
CA LEU A 146 28.66 -6.82 -8.66
C LEU A 146 29.84 -6.03 -9.25
N GLY A 147 29.96 -4.77 -8.93
CA GLY A 147 31.13 -3.96 -9.29
C GLY A 147 31.27 -3.69 -10.78
N GLY A 148 30.17 -3.63 -11.47
CA GLY A 148 30.17 -3.32 -12.90
C GLY A 148 30.61 -1.91 -13.24
#